data_f4fbacbaf004aee35d05a4e2023c023c
#
_entry.id   f4fbacbaf004aee35d05a4e2023c023c
#
_cell.length_a   1.000
_cell.length_b   1.000
_cell.length_c   1.000
_cell.angle_alpha   90.00
_cell.angle_beta   90.00
_cell.angle_gamma   90.00
#
_symmetry.space_group_name_H-M   'P 1'
#
loop_
_entity.id
_entity.type
_entity.pdbx_description
1 polymer ?
#
loop_
_entity_poly.entity_id
_entity_poly.type
_entity_poly.pdbx_seq_one_letter_code
_entity_poly.pdbx_strand_id
1 'polypeptide(L)'
;MSGSKVGLSAPRRRTPQSELAKAVRMMGAAVGQDAGKGLFGQSVSVAIGATTLSSDAGYDVHFEIPFDSDTEVNESVITIFNLSVSTLAHLQVGSPAKVTAGYKRDSVGEVLSGKIKAVRSYWDGLDYVTELTVTDYRGAADQELQDIAFGANTSATVILKDLISRLGIPVAAFQPARDYVFASPIKVTGSLMDAISKMASACGVKAWICKSAAYVCPIESTISEGYFDLGSESGLLSVEPWSEIKDVRLTKNSLSVGSGSGESGGTKSATISEDKPEESGEAPQDESAAAFTDAVFGISAKMLFQHRIYTGYTVQISSRTISGRFKVLEGKHTKDDDQMITEIKAIRVEG
;
A
#
# COMPACT_ATOMS: atom_id res chain seq x y z
N MET A 1 -54.94 -17.34 36.82
CA MET A 1 -53.69 -18.06 36.49
C MET A 1 -53.15 -17.46 35.19
N SER A 2 -52.22 -16.51 35.33
CA SER A 2 -51.64 -15.75 34.20
C SER A 2 -50.22 -16.28 33.93
N GLY A 3 -50.04 -16.90 32.79
CA GLY A 3 -48.75 -17.46 32.36
C GLY A 3 -47.98 -16.43 31.51
N SER A 4 -46.95 -15.85 32.09
CA SER A 4 -46.02 -14.94 31.41
C SER A 4 -45.06 -15.76 30.54
N LYS A 5 -45.08 -15.54 29.22
CA LYS A 5 -44.09 -16.08 28.28
C LYS A 5 -42.88 -15.16 28.26
N VAL A 6 -41.77 -15.62 28.81
CA VAL A 6 -40.45 -14.99 28.65
C VAL A 6 -39.89 -15.37 27.28
N GLY A 7 -39.80 -14.41 26.39
CA GLY A 7 -39.14 -14.57 25.08
C GLY A 7 -37.65 -14.46 25.24
N LEU A 8 -36.92 -15.57 25.06
CA LEU A 8 -35.48 -15.59 24.91
C LEU A 8 -35.10 -15.08 23.50
N SER A 9 -34.58 -13.87 23.44
CA SER A 9 -33.95 -13.35 22.21
C SER A 9 -32.57 -13.99 22.03
N ALA A 10 -32.36 -14.68 20.91
CA ALA A 10 -31.06 -15.25 20.54
C ALA A 10 -30.02 -14.15 20.34
N PRO A 11 -28.75 -14.37 20.74
CA PRO A 11 -27.72 -13.40 20.56
C PRO A 11 -27.43 -13.22 19.06
N ARG A 12 -27.52 -11.97 18.56
CA ARG A 12 -27.13 -11.62 17.18
C ARG A 12 -25.66 -11.92 17.00
N ARG A 13 -25.32 -12.85 16.09
CA ARG A 13 -23.96 -13.11 15.65
C ARG A 13 -23.41 -11.83 15.00
N ARG A 14 -22.40 -11.22 15.63
CA ARG A 14 -21.65 -10.10 15.06
C ARG A 14 -20.89 -10.62 13.84
N THR A 15 -21.07 -9.97 12.70
CA THR A 15 -20.32 -10.30 11.48
C THR A 15 -18.86 -9.83 11.62
N PRO A 16 -17.87 -10.55 11.05
CA PRO A 16 -16.46 -10.16 11.12
C PRO A 16 -16.18 -8.74 10.61
N GLN A 17 -16.99 -8.26 9.67
CA GLN A 17 -16.90 -6.88 9.13
C GLN A 17 -17.15 -5.80 10.19
N SER A 18 -17.97 -6.06 11.22
CA SER A 18 -18.26 -5.07 12.26
C SER A 18 -17.08 -4.90 13.25
N GLU A 19 -16.31 -5.94 13.48
CA GLU A 19 -15.12 -5.89 14.35
C GLU A 19 -13.93 -5.27 13.61
N LEU A 20 -13.79 -5.51 12.30
CA LEU A 20 -12.77 -4.88 11.47
C LEU A 20 -13.01 -3.36 11.33
N ALA A 21 -14.25 -2.96 11.07
CA ALA A 21 -14.64 -1.55 11.05
C ALA A 21 -14.39 -0.85 12.40
N LYS A 22 -14.52 -1.59 13.50
CA LYS A 22 -14.25 -1.08 14.85
C LYS A 22 -12.75 -0.96 15.12
N ALA A 23 -11.94 -1.90 14.62
CA ALA A 23 -10.48 -1.83 14.69
C ALA A 23 -9.92 -0.66 13.86
N VAL A 24 -10.42 -0.47 12.63
CA VAL A 24 -10.08 0.67 11.77
C VAL A 24 -10.50 2.00 12.42
N ARG A 25 -11.67 2.05 13.05
CA ARG A 25 -12.16 3.22 13.78
C ARG A 25 -11.33 3.52 15.04
N MET A 26 -10.82 2.50 15.73
CA MET A 26 -9.90 2.68 16.87
C MET A 26 -8.51 3.12 16.44
N MET A 27 -8.04 2.72 15.26
CA MET A 27 -6.79 3.23 14.68
C MET A 27 -6.90 4.68 14.19
N GLY A 28 -8.08 5.12 13.72
CA GLY A 28 -8.35 6.49 13.28
C GLY A 28 -8.63 7.49 14.40
N ALA A 29 -9.14 7.04 15.54
CA ALA A 29 -9.58 7.91 16.63
C ALA A 29 -8.46 8.50 17.52
N ALA A 30 -7.19 8.12 17.27
CA ALA A 30 -6.04 8.60 18.05
C ALA A 30 -5.23 9.72 17.36
N VAL A 31 -5.73 10.29 16.26
CA VAL A 31 -4.98 11.26 15.44
C VAL A 31 -5.63 12.63 15.54
N GLY A 32 -5.37 13.31 16.61
CA GLY A 32 -5.76 14.71 16.77
C GLY A 32 -5.43 15.21 18.16
N GLN A 33 -4.30 15.81 18.30
CA GLN A 33 -3.74 16.60 19.41
C GLN A 33 -2.43 15.98 19.93
N ASP A 34 -1.34 16.67 19.65
CA ASP A 34 0.04 16.48 20.12
C ASP A 34 1.05 15.87 19.13
N ALA A 35 0.90 16.13 17.83
CA ALA A 35 1.99 15.91 16.88
C ALA A 35 3.17 16.84 17.26
N GLY A 36 4.30 16.27 17.66
CA GLY A 36 5.56 16.98 17.87
C GLY A 36 6.07 17.12 19.30
N LYS A 37 5.25 16.94 20.32
CA LYS A 37 5.71 17.13 21.73
C LYS A 37 6.52 15.97 22.30
N GLY A 38 6.71 14.89 21.58
CA GLY A 38 7.34 13.66 22.11
C GLY A 38 8.32 12.98 21.18
N LEU A 39 8.84 13.64 20.14
CA LEU A 39 9.74 13.04 19.15
C LEU A 39 11.18 12.84 19.71
N PHE A 40 11.28 12.13 20.84
CA PHE A 40 12.52 11.81 21.54
C PHE A 40 12.62 10.33 21.89
N GLY A 41 13.86 9.81 21.89
CA GLY A 41 14.15 8.43 22.23
C GLY A 41 13.70 7.49 21.12
N GLN A 42 14.46 7.44 20.05
CA GLN A 42 14.25 6.50 18.97
C GLN A 42 14.22 5.07 19.48
N SER A 43 13.30 4.27 18.99
CA SER A 43 13.22 2.84 19.25
C SER A 43 12.94 2.13 17.95
N VAL A 44 13.78 1.15 17.63
CA VAL A 44 13.64 0.28 16.46
C VAL A 44 13.77 -1.16 16.91
N SER A 45 12.89 -2.00 16.42
CA SER A 45 12.93 -3.44 16.69
C SER A 45 12.59 -4.21 15.43
N VAL A 46 13.37 -5.25 15.15
CA VAL A 46 13.18 -6.19 14.05
C VAL A 46 12.94 -7.58 14.63
N ALA A 47 11.75 -8.10 14.43
CA ALA A 47 11.39 -9.46 14.79
C ALA A 47 11.45 -10.37 13.55
N ILE A 48 12.23 -11.47 13.63
CA ILE A 48 12.42 -12.44 12.56
C ILE A 48 12.16 -13.83 13.15
N GLY A 49 11.02 -14.40 12.80
CA GLY A 49 10.57 -15.64 13.44
C GLY A 49 10.46 -15.46 14.97
N ALA A 50 11.24 -16.22 15.72
CA ALA A 50 11.30 -16.14 17.19
C ALA A 50 12.38 -15.16 17.71
N THR A 51 13.21 -14.59 16.84
CA THR A 51 14.34 -13.71 17.22
C THR A 51 13.90 -12.25 17.11
N THR A 52 14.18 -11.46 18.16
CA THR A 52 13.94 -10.02 18.17
C THR A 52 15.24 -9.28 18.39
N LEU A 53 15.58 -8.37 17.49
CA LEU A 53 16.75 -7.52 17.52
C LEU A 53 16.27 -6.08 17.69
N SER A 54 16.71 -5.37 18.72
CA SER A 54 16.22 -4.03 18.99
C SER A 54 17.34 -3.07 19.39
N SER A 55 17.15 -1.80 19.08
CA SER A 55 18.04 -0.73 19.53
C SER A 55 18.13 -0.64 21.06
N ASP A 56 17.05 -1.02 21.76
CA ASP A 56 17.02 -1.06 23.23
C ASP A 56 17.88 -2.19 23.80
N ALA A 57 18.14 -3.24 23.04
CA ALA A 57 19.05 -4.33 23.37
C ALA A 57 20.50 -4.07 22.90
N GLY A 58 20.78 -2.88 22.36
CA GLY A 58 22.12 -2.47 21.92
C GLY A 58 22.44 -2.83 20.47
N TYR A 59 21.48 -3.30 19.67
CA TYR A 59 21.70 -3.52 18.25
C TYR A 59 21.58 -2.18 17.50
N ASP A 60 22.49 -1.94 16.58
CA ASP A 60 22.35 -0.88 15.60
C ASP A 60 21.56 -1.43 14.41
N VAL A 61 20.44 -0.74 14.11
CA VAL A 61 19.49 -1.16 13.10
C VAL A 61 19.14 0.03 12.22
N HIS A 62 19.44 -0.10 10.93
CA HIS A 62 19.04 0.85 9.90
C HIS A 62 17.94 0.23 9.04
N PHE A 63 17.15 1.07 8.38
CA PHE A 63 16.17 0.60 7.42
C PHE A 63 15.85 1.64 6.35
N GLU A 64 15.47 1.13 5.20
CA GLU A 64 14.83 1.87 4.13
C GLU A 64 13.57 1.10 3.71
N ILE A 65 12.39 1.68 3.96
CA ILE A 65 11.10 1.04 3.77
C ILE A 65 10.25 1.95 2.87
N PRO A 66 10.21 1.69 1.55
CA PRO A 66 9.33 2.38 0.63
C PRO A 66 7.87 1.94 0.81
N PHE A 67 6.94 2.81 0.46
CA PHE A 67 5.52 2.53 0.36
C PHE A 67 4.89 3.38 -0.74
N ASP A 68 4.03 2.78 -1.54
CA ASP A 68 3.39 3.44 -2.68
C ASP A 68 1.96 2.95 -2.93
N SER A 69 1.33 3.47 -3.98
CA SER A 69 -0.02 3.14 -4.42
C SER A 69 -0.05 2.29 -5.68
N ASP A 70 1.05 1.67 -6.05
CA ASP A 70 1.06 0.76 -7.19
C ASP A 70 0.88 -0.71 -6.79
N THR A 71 0.93 -1.59 -7.78
CA THR A 71 0.77 -3.02 -7.59
C THR A 71 2.09 -3.77 -7.60
N GLU A 72 3.21 -3.08 -7.75
CA GLU A 72 4.53 -3.69 -7.71
C GLU A 72 4.94 -4.06 -6.28
N VAL A 73 5.85 -4.99 -6.16
CA VAL A 73 6.33 -5.46 -4.86
C VAL A 73 7.36 -4.46 -4.32
N ASN A 74 7.05 -3.79 -3.22
CA ASN A 74 8.02 -2.98 -2.51
C ASN A 74 9.06 -3.86 -1.83
N GLU A 75 10.32 -3.56 -2.10
CA GLU A 75 11.45 -4.18 -1.43
C GLU A 75 12.01 -3.23 -0.39
N SER A 76 12.00 -3.67 0.86
CA SER A 76 12.57 -2.94 1.99
C SER A 76 13.91 -3.51 2.34
N VAL A 77 14.85 -2.65 2.68
CA VAL A 77 16.19 -3.04 3.15
C VAL A 77 16.30 -2.76 4.63
N ILE A 78 16.74 -3.77 5.39
CA ILE A 78 17.04 -3.66 6.82
C ILE A 78 18.49 -4.03 7.00
N THR A 79 19.27 -3.13 7.58
CA THR A 79 20.70 -3.33 7.86
C THR A 79 20.92 -3.44 9.37
N ILE A 80 21.62 -4.47 9.80
CA ILE A 80 21.92 -4.74 11.20
C ILE A 80 23.41 -5.01 11.32
N PHE A 81 24.03 -4.37 12.30
CA PHE A 81 25.48 -4.41 12.49
C PHE A 81 25.88 -5.42 13.55
N ASN A 82 27.03 -6.08 13.33
CA ASN A 82 27.75 -6.90 14.27
C ASN A 82 26.93 -8.03 14.91
N LEU A 83 26.13 -8.71 14.10
CA LEU A 83 25.36 -9.88 14.56
C LEU A 83 26.28 -11.06 14.90
N SER A 84 25.94 -11.78 15.97
CA SER A 84 26.62 -13.02 16.32
C SER A 84 26.38 -14.12 15.29
N VAL A 85 27.32 -15.05 15.14
CA VAL A 85 27.18 -16.20 14.23
C VAL A 85 25.93 -17.02 14.57
N SER A 86 25.58 -17.17 15.84
CA SER A 86 24.37 -17.84 16.28
C SER A 86 23.11 -17.14 15.85
N THR A 87 23.08 -15.80 15.88
CA THR A 87 21.93 -15.00 15.39
C THR A 87 21.80 -15.11 13.88
N LEU A 88 22.91 -15.00 13.14
CA LEU A 88 22.92 -15.15 11.67
C LEU A 88 22.33 -16.48 11.20
N ALA A 89 22.61 -17.57 11.91
CA ALA A 89 22.08 -18.89 11.57
C ALA A 89 20.54 -18.98 11.62
N HIS A 90 19.88 -18.07 12.31
CA HIS A 90 18.40 -17.98 12.39
C HIS A 90 17.78 -17.09 11.32
N LEU A 91 18.59 -16.31 10.57
CA LEU A 91 18.10 -15.45 9.51
C LEU A 91 17.94 -16.23 8.20
N GLN A 92 16.79 -16.78 7.97
CA GLN A 92 16.52 -17.61 6.80
C GLN A 92 15.59 -16.89 5.80
N VAL A 93 15.88 -17.05 4.51
CA VAL A 93 14.99 -16.64 3.43
C VAL A 93 13.62 -17.30 3.59
N GLY A 94 12.55 -16.54 3.37
CA GLY A 94 11.18 -16.98 3.58
C GLY A 94 10.65 -16.79 5.00
N SER A 95 11.53 -16.50 5.99
CA SER A 95 11.09 -16.22 7.36
C SER A 95 10.27 -14.93 7.43
N PRO A 96 9.22 -14.89 8.27
CA PRO A 96 8.48 -13.65 8.51
C PRO A 96 9.39 -12.64 9.21
N ALA A 97 9.35 -11.40 8.73
CA ALA A 97 10.07 -10.27 9.30
C ALA A 97 9.09 -9.14 9.60
N LYS A 98 9.24 -8.53 10.77
CA LYS A 98 8.42 -7.40 11.20
C LYS A 98 9.31 -6.31 11.78
N VAL A 99 9.15 -5.08 11.29
CA VAL A 99 9.83 -3.91 11.83
C VAL A 99 8.85 -3.04 12.58
N THR A 100 9.21 -2.68 13.80
CA THR A 100 8.52 -1.65 14.58
C THR A 100 9.49 -0.52 14.87
N ALA A 101 9.05 0.72 14.68
CA ALA A 101 9.88 1.89 14.88
C ALA A 101 9.05 3.07 15.37
N GLY A 102 9.71 4.03 16.01
CA GLY A 102 9.06 5.24 16.49
C GLY A 102 9.86 5.95 17.57
N TYR A 103 9.18 6.84 18.27
CA TYR A 103 9.71 7.57 19.40
C TYR A 103 9.03 7.12 20.69
N LYS A 104 9.81 6.76 21.71
CA LYS A 104 9.30 6.24 22.99
C LYS A 104 8.32 7.17 23.69
N ARG A 105 8.45 8.49 23.47
CA ARG A 105 7.58 9.50 24.08
C ARG A 105 6.35 9.88 23.23
N ASP A 106 6.31 9.49 21.95
CA ASP A 106 5.14 9.64 21.09
C ASP A 106 4.45 8.29 20.90
N SER A 107 4.96 7.50 19.97
CA SER A 107 4.49 6.14 19.75
C SER A 107 5.50 5.34 18.94
N VAL A 108 5.53 4.04 19.20
CA VAL A 108 6.25 3.04 18.43
C VAL A 108 5.22 2.13 17.78
N GLY A 109 5.33 1.91 16.50
CA GLY A 109 4.37 1.09 15.78
C GLY A 109 4.98 0.33 14.62
N GLU A 110 4.17 -0.53 14.02
CA GLU A 110 4.56 -1.34 12.87
C GLU A 110 4.84 -0.46 11.66
N VAL A 111 6.01 -0.69 11.05
CA VAL A 111 6.48 -0.01 9.84
C VAL A 111 6.49 -0.97 8.66
N LEU A 112 6.87 -2.23 8.90
CA LEU A 112 6.95 -3.26 7.89
C LEU A 112 6.50 -4.59 8.47
N SER A 113 5.74 -5.34 7.69
CA SER A 113 5.43 -6.75 7.93
C SER A 113 5.57 -7.50 6.61
N GLY A 114 6.50 -8.44 6.54
CA GLY A 114 6.82 -9.08 5.28
C GLY A 114 7.56 -10.40 5.45
N LYS A 115 8.22 -10.85 4.38
CA LYS A 115 9.08 -12.03 4.35
C LYS A 115 10.45 -11.69 3.84
N ILE A 116 11.46 -12.30 4.40
CA ILE A 116 12.85 -12.18 3.94
C ILE A 116 12.97 -12.79 2.54
N LYS A 117 13.35 -11.97 1.56
CA LYS A 117 13.66 -12.36 0.19
C LYS A 117 15.12 -12.76 0.03
N ALA A 118 16.03 -12.00 0.68
CA ALA A 118 17.47 -12.22 0.61
C ALA A 118 18.15 -11.83 1.93
N VAL A 119 19.23 -12.50 2.23
CA VAL A 119 20.15 -12.18 3.34
C VAL A 119 21.54 -12.07 2.75
N ARG A 120 22.20 -10.96 2.98
CA ARG A 120 23.58 -10.71 2.57
C ARG A 120 24.39 -10.23 3.77
N SER A 121 25.57 -10.79 3.98
CA SER A 121 26.47 -10.33 5.04
C SER A 121 27.88 -10.12 4.50
N TYR A 122 28.53 -9.04 4.93
CA TYR A 122 29.86 -8.66 4.47
C TYR A 122 30.56 -7.77 5.50
N TRP A 123 31.88 -7.62 5.34
CA TRP A 123 32.66 -6.67 6.13
C TRP A 123 32.64 -5.30 5.45
N ASP A 124 32.34 -4.27 6.20
CA ASP A 124 32.50 -2.88 5.84
C ASP A 124 33.38 -2.17 6.89
N GLY A 125 34.63 -1.96 6.55
CA GLY A 125 35.60 -1.46 7.51
C GLY A 125 35.79 -2.40 8.71
N LEU A 126 35.38 -1.95 9.87
CA LEU A 126 35.46 -2.71 11.12
C LEU A 126 34.15 -3.43 11.49
N ASP A 127 33.06 -3.13 10.79
CA ASP A 127 31.75 -3.66 11.09
C ASP A 127 31.38 -4.84 10.20
N TYR A 128 30.75 -5.83 10.79
CA TYR A 128 30.13 -6.92 10.05
C TYR A 128 28.66 -6.58 9.79
N VAL A 129 28.38 -6.20 8.56
CA VAL A 129 27.07 -5.71 8.11
C VAL A 129 26.22 -6.87 7.65
N THR A 130 24.97 -6.91 8.06
CA THR A 130 23.96 -7.87 7.57
C THR A 130 22.78 -7.11 7.00
N GLU A 131 22.57 -7.25 5.69
CA GLU A 131 21.43 -6.69 4.95
C GLU A 131 20.37 -7.76 4.74
N LEU A 132 19.13 -7.42 5.10
CA LEU A 132 17.95 -8.21 4.84
C LEU A 132 17.10 -7.47 3.81
N THR A 133 16.88 -8.09 2.66
CA THR A 133 15.84 -7.64 1.74
C THR A 133 14.53 -8.29 2.16
N VAL A 134 13.55 -7.46 2.50
CA VAL A 134 12.22 -7.90 2.94
C VAL A 134 11.18 -7.39 1.96
N THR A 135 10.34 -8.28 1.47
CA THR A 135 9.19 -7.92 0.65
C THR A 135 7.94 -7.85 1.52
N ASP A 136 7.07 -6.89 1.25
CA ASP A 136 5.77 -6.82 1.90
C ASP A 136 5.03 -8.16 1.76
N TYR A 137 4.37 -8.60 2.84
CA TYR A 137 3.55 -9.81 2.78
C TYR A 137 2.31 -9.53 1.93
N ARG A 138 2.27 -10.13 0.75
CA ARG A 138 1.20 -9.93 -0.24
C ARG A 138 0.32 -11.18 -0.42
N GLY A 139 0.38 -12.12 0.51
CA GLY A 139 -0.40 -13.34 0.36
C GLY A 139 -0.04 -14.10 -0.92
N ALA A 140 -1.00 -14.27 -1.81
CA ALA A 140 -0.85 -14.92 -3.12
C ALA A 140 -0.59 -13.91 -4.25
N ALA A 141 -0.03 -12.72 -3.98
CA ALA A 141 0.17 -11.68 -5.00
C ALA A 141 1.02 -12.14 -6.19
N ASP A 142 2.03 -12.99 -5.93
CA ASP A 142 2.89 -13.57 -6.98
C ASP A 142 2.23 -14.71 -7.76
N GLN A 143 0.95 -15.01 -7.49
CA GLN A 143 0.24 -16.08 -8.16
C GLN A 143 0.00 -15.77 -9.63
N GLU A 144 0.36 -16.71 -10.51
CA GLU A 144 -0.10 -16.70 -11.89
C GLU A 144 -1.52 -17.28 -12.00
N LEU A 145 -2.39 -16.54 -12.63
CA LEU A 145 -3.75 -16.98 -12.94
C LEU A 145 -3.72 -17.87 -14.18
N GLN A 146 -4.32 -19.04 -14.07
CA GLN A 146 -4.55 -19.93 -15.20
C GLN A 146 -6.03 -19.87 -15.58
N ASP A 147 -6.34 -19.27 -16.73
CA ASP A 147 -7.65 -19.30 -17.40
C ASP A 147 -8.88 -19.14 -16.47
N ILE A 148 -8.96 -18.02 -15.77
CA ILE A 148 -10.15 -17.70 -15.00
C ILE A 148 -11.18 -17.10 -15.95
N ALA A 149 -12.32 -17.78 -16.13
CA ALA A 149 -13.40 -17.34 -17.00
C ALA A 149 -14.56 -16.76 -16.19
N PHE A 150 -15.08 -15.62 -16.66
CA PHE A 150 -16.30 -15.00 -16.17
C PHE A 150 -17.35 -14.99 -17.29
N GLY A 151 -18.61 -15.22 -16.94
CA GLY A 151 -19.72 -15.24 -17.90
C GLY A 151 -20.00 -13.84 -18.48
N ALA A 152 -20.77 -13.83 -19.58
CA ALA A 152 -21.30 -12.59 -20.13
C ALA A 152 -22.16 -11.83 -19.10
N ASN A 153 -22.22 -10.51 -19.23
CA ASN A 153 -22.93 -9.60 -18.34
C ASN A 153 -22.37 -9.59 -16.90
N THR A 154 -21.10 -9.95 -16.71
CA THR A 154 -20.43 -9.83 -15.41
C THR A 154 -19.87 -8.42 -15.24
N SER A 155 -20.06 -7.83 -14.07
CA SER A 155 -19.52 -6.51 -13.79
C SER A 155 -18.05 -6.54 -13.37
N ALA A 156 -17.30 -5.50 -13.72
CA ALA A 156 -15.90 -5.32 -13.32
C ALA A 156 -15.71 -5.34 -11.80
N THR A 157 -16.67 -4.80 -11.06
CA THR A 157 -16.67 -4.81 -9.59
C THR A 157 -16.75 -6.24 -9.04
N VAL A 158 -17.54 -7.12 -9.64
CA VAL A 158 -17.64 -8.54 -9.23
C VAL A 158 -16.34 -9.26 -9.51
N ILE A 159 -15.78 -9.07 -10.70
CA ILE A 159 -14.48 -9.66 -11.09
C ILE A 159 -13.38 -9.17 -10.16
N LEU A 160 -13.31 -7.87 -9.89
CA LEU A 160 -12.32 -7.28 -9.00
C LEU A 160 -12.40 -7.84 -7.57
N LYS A 161 -13.61 -8.03 -7.04
CA LYS A 161 -13.81 -8.68 -5.73
C LYS A 161 -13.31 -10.12 -5.71
N ASP A 162 -13.59 -10.90 -6.75
CA ASP A 162 -13.11 -12.28 -6.87
C ASP A 162 -11.57 -12.32 -6.91
N LEU A 163 -10.95 -11.49 -7.76
CA LEU A 163 -9.50 -11.41 -7.87
C LEU A 163 -8.84 -11.00 -6.54
N ILE A 164 -9.38 -10.00 -5.84
CA ILE A 164 -8.84 -9.57 -4.54
C ILE A 164 -9.00 -10.67 -3.49
N SER A 165 -10.10 -11.43 -3.51
CA SER A 165 -10.29 -12.53 -2.56
C SER A 165 -9.21 -13.61 -2.67
N ARG A 166 -8.64 -13.79 -3.87
CA ARG A 166 -7.55 -14.74 -4.14
C ARG A 166 -6.22 -14.34 -3.51
N LEU A 167 -6.02 -13.07 -3.18
CA LEU A 167 -4.84 -12.64 -2.43
C LEU A 167 -4.76 -13.28 -1.03
N GLY A 168 -5.88 -13.68 -0.45
CA GLY A 168 -5.93 -14.26 0.89
C GLY A 168 -5.58 -13.28 2.01
N ILE A 169 -5.65 -11.98 1.74
CA ILE A 169 -5.41 -10.88 2.70
C ILE A 169 -6.71 -10.11 2.98
N PRO A 170 -6.83 -9.45 4.14
CA PRO A 170 -7.99 -8.64 4.44
C PRO A 170 -8.12 -7.44 3.49
N VAL A 171 -9.37 -7.05 3.20
CA VAL A 171 -9.67 -5.85 2.42
C VAL A 171 -10.00 -4.73 3.39
N ALA A 172 -9.14 -3.72 3.45
CA ALA A 172 -9.30 -2.57 4.35
C ALA A 172 -10.24 -1.50 3.77
N ALA A 173 -10.21 -1.30 2.46
CA ALA A 173 -11.13 -0.38 1.77
C ALA A 173 -11.53 -0.94 0.41
N PHE A 174 -12.81 -0.80 0.05
CA PHE A 174 -13.34 -1.18 -1.26
C PHE A 174 -14.41 -0.17 -1.69
N GLN A 175 -14.03 0.79 -2.53
CA GLN A 175 -14.86 1.93 -2.94
C GLN A 175 -14.73 2.14 -4.45
N PRO A 176 -15.35 1.29 -5.32
CA PRO A 176 -15.32 1.50 -6.76
C PRO A 176 -16.03 2.82 -7.11
N ALA A 177 -15.43 3.62 -8.00
CA ALA A 177 -15.99 4.89 -8.43
C ALA A 177 -17.09 4.70 -9.48
N ARG A 178 -16.95 3.64 -10.29
CA ARG A 178 -17.92 3.25 -11.33
C ARG A 178 -17.94 1.74 -11.46
N ASP A 179 -18.97 1.22 -12.12
CA ASP A 179 -19.02 -0.19 -12.50
C ASP A 179 -19.14 -0.31 -14.01
N TYR A 180 -18.39 -1.22 -14.59
CA TYR A 180 -18.44 -1.53 -16.01
C TYR A 180 -18.92 -2.97 -16.18
N VAL A 181 -19.92 -3.18 -17.03
CA VAL A 181 -20.47 -4.52 -17.30
C VAL A 181 -19.96 -5.01 -18.66
N PHE A 182 -19.30 -6.15 -18.64
CA PHE A 182 -18.79 -6.80 -19.84
C PHE A 182 -19.90 -7.57 -20.50
N ALA A 183 -20.24 -7.19 -21.75
CA ALA A 183 -21.31 -7.84 -22.49
C ALA A 183 -20.97 -9.28 -22.94
N SER A 184 -19.70 -9.56 -23.18
CA SER A 184 -19.16 -10.86 -23.58
C SER A 184 -18.48 -11.60 -22.43
N PRO A 185 -18.32 -12.92 -22.50
CA PRO A 185 -17.50 -13.66 -21.56
C PRO A 185 -16.06 -13.15 -21.54
N ILE A 186 -15.42 -13.17 -20.39
CA ILE A 186 -14.04 -12.70 -20.21
C ILE A 186 -13.18 -13.82 -19.67
N LYS A 187 -11.96 -13.90 -20.19
CA LYS A 187 -10.87 -14.70 -19.63
C LYS A 187 -9.80 -13.81 -19.05
N VAL A 188 -9.32 -14.16 -17.85
CA VAL A 188 -8.24 -13.48 -17.15
C VAL A 188 -7.11 -14.47 -16.96
N THR A 189 -5.92 -14.13 -17.46
CA THR A 189 -4.69 -14.94 -17.37
C THR A 189 -3.51 -14.06 -17.00
N GLY A 190 -2.45 -14.65 -16.45
CA GLY A 190 -1.21 -13.97 -16.09
C GLY A 190 -1.15 -13.54 -14.63
N SER A 191 -0.44 -12.46 -14.32
CA SER A 191 -0.24 -12.00 -12.95
C SER A 191 -1.54 -11.58 -12.26
N LEU A 192 -1.80 -12.10 -11.05
CA LEU A 192 -2.97 -11.71 -10.26
C LEU A 192 -2.98 -10.21 -9.97
N MET A 193 -1.84 -9.63 -9.62
CA MET A 193 -1.75 -8.20 -9.30
C MET A 193 -2.00 -7.31 -10.51
N ASP A 194 -1.49 -7.69 -11.69
CA ASP A 194 -1.75 -6.95 -12.92
C ASP A 194 -3.24 -7.05 -13.34
N ALA A 195 -3.86 -8.21 -13.15
CA ALA A 195 -5.30 -8.39 -13.38
C ALA A 195 -6.13 -7.50 -12.42
N ILE A 196 -5.76 -7.43 -11.14
CA ILE A 196 -6.39 -6.55 -10.15
C ILE A 196 -6.23 -5.08 -10.57
N SER A 197 -5.04 -4.65 -10.98
CA SER A 197 -4.76 -3.29 -11.43
C SER A 197 -5.63 -2.89 -12.63
N LYS A 198 -5.72 -3.77 -13.64
CA LYS A 198 -6.57 -3.55 -14.83
C LYS A 198 -8.05 -3.45 -14.49
N MET A 199 -8.56 -4.36 -13.65
CA MET A 199 -9.95 -4.31 -13.21
C MET A 199 -10.25 -3.09 -12.33
N ALA A 200 -9.33 -2.70 -11.44
CA ALA A 200 -9.44 -1.49 -10.65
C ALA A 200 -9.54 -0.24 -11.55
N SER A 201 -8.69 -0.16 -12.58
CA SER A 201 -8.73 0.93 -13.57
C SER A 201 -10.06 0.98 -14.33
N ALA A 202 -10.64 -0.17 -14.69
CA ALA A 202 -11.99 -0.24 -15.29
C ALA A 202 -13.08 0.30 -14.35
N CYS A 203 -12.91 0.09 -13.03
CA CYS A 203 -13.77 0.63 -11.98
C CYS A 203 -13.47 2.10 -11.62
N GLY A 204 -12.49 2.75 -12.26
CA GLY A 204 -12.09 4.14 -12.02
C GLY A 204 -11.37 4.32 -10.66
N VAL A 205 -10.69 3.29 -10.19
CA VAL A 205 -10.00 3.28 -8.89
C VAL A 205 -8.58 2.73 -9.03
N LYS A 206 -7.77 2.93 -8.00
CA LYS A 206 -6.51 2.21 -7.82
C LYS A 206 -6.67 1.09 -6.80
N ALA A 207 -5.86 0.04 -6.97
CA ALA A 207 -5.71 -1.02 -6.00
C ALA A 207 -4.24 -1.11 -5.56
N TRP A 208 -4.01 -1.22 -4.27
CA TRP A 208 -2.67 -1.43 -3.72
C TRP A 208 -2.72 -2.25 -2.43
N ILE A 209 -1.58 -2.74 -2.00
CA ILE A 209 -1.43 -3.47 -0.74
C ILE A 209 -0.57 -2.62 0.20
N CYS A 210 -1.05 -2.44 1.41
CA CYS A 210 -0.33 -1.73 2.46
C CYS A 210 -0.57 -2.44 3.79
N LYS A 211 0.50 -2.69 4.56
CA LYS A 211 0.43 -3.39 5.86
C LYS A 211 -0.37 -4.69 5.79
N SER A 212 -0.10 -5.51 4.78
CA SER A 212 -0.78 -6.80 4.54
C SER A 212 -2.31 -6.71 4.39
N ALA A 213 -2.84 -5.57 3.96
CA ALA A 213 -4.25 -5.37 3.63
C ALA A 213 -4.41 -4.77 2.24
N ALA A 214 -5.48 -5.15 1.52
CA ALA A 214 -5.80 -4.61 0.21
C ALA A 214 -6.68 -3.36 0.32
N TYR A 215 -6.38 -2.37 -0.49
CA TYR A 215 -7.13 -1.12 -0.62
C TYR A 215 -7.55 -0.95 -2.06
N VAL A 216 -8.81 -0.57 -2.28
CA VAL A 216 -9.40 -0.27 -3.58
C VAL A 216 -10.25 0.97 -3.44
N CYS A 217 -9.75 2.11 -3.90
CA CYS A 217 -10.49 3.37 -3.82
C CYS A 217 -9.98 4.38 -4.87
N PRO A 218 -10.77 5.43 -5.17
CA PRO A 218 -10.32 6.53 -6.00
C PRO A 218 -9.05 7.16 -5.46
N ILE A 219 -8.17 7.63 -6.36
CA ILE A 219 -6.90 8.24 -5.95
C ILE A 219 -7.12 9.47 -5.06
N GLU A 220 -8.23 10.17 -5.24
CA GLU A 220 -8.59 11.40 -4.51
C GLU A 220 -9.33 11.12 -3.20
N SER A 221 -9.91 9.92 -3.02
CA SER A 221 -10.63 9.59 -1.78
C SER A 221 -9.67 9.33 -0.64
N THR A 222 -10.01 9.81 0.54
CA THR A 222 -9.25 9.54 1.77
C THR A 222 -9.70 8.23 2.38
N ILE A 223 -8.76 7.42 2.88
CA ILE A 223 -9.06 6.15 3.56
C ILE A 223 -9.13 6.28 5.09
N SER A 224 -8.72 7.42 5.63
CA SER A 224 -8.76 7.71 7.07
C SER A 224 -9.73 8.85 7.36
N GLU A 225 -10.52 8.74 8.42
CA GLU A 225 -11.38 9.82 8.92
C GLU A 225 -10.58 10.96 9.59
N GLY A 226 -9.29 10.73 9.88
CA GLY A 226 -8.39 11.70 10.50
C GLY A 226 -7.25 12.11 9.57
N TYR A 227 -6.61 13.20 9.93
CA TYR A 227 -5.39 13.68 9.27
C TYR A 227 -4.26 13.83 10.28
N PHE A 228 -3.03 13.72 9.80
CA PHE A 228 -1.84 13.98 10.59
C PHE A 228 -1.41 15.44 10.36
N ASP A 229 -1.32 16.22 11.43
CA ASP A 229 -0.96 17.65 11.34
C ASP A 229 0.56 17.81 11.30
N LEU A 230 1.05 18.39 10.21
CA LEU A 230 2.45 18.58 9.92
C LEU A 230 2.78 20.07 9.76
N GLY A 231 3.48 20.60 10.73
CA GLY A 231 3.99 21.95 10.74
C GLY A 231 5.42 22.01 11.27
N SER A 232 5.97 23.21 11.36
CA SER A 232 7.33 23.42 11.90
C SER A 232 7.52 22.91 13.32
N GLU A 233 6.45 22.89 14.12
CA GLU A 233 6.48 22.42 15.52
C GLU A 233 6.14 20.93 15.66
N SER A 234 5.61 20.30 14.61
CA SER A 234 5.21 18.89 14.60
C SER A 234 6.14 17.99 13.78
N GLY A 235 7.34 18.49 13.42
CA GLY A 235 8.38 17.69 12.79
C GLY A 235 8.46 17.80 11.28
N LEU A 236 7.76 18.73 10.62
CA LEU A 236 7.96 19.04 9.21
C LEU A 236 9.33 19.68 9.00
N LEU A 237 10.17 19.06 8.16
CA LEU A 237 11.53 19.55 7.86
C LEU A 237 11.57 20.37 6.58
N SER A 238 10.92 19.87 5.52
CA SER A 238 10.78 20.60 4.26
C SER A 238 9.49 20.23 3.54
N VAL A 239 8.99 21.13 2.70
CA VAL A 239 7.89 20.88 1.78
C VAL A 239 8.12 21.69 0.51
N GLU A 240 7.98 21.00 -0.63
CA GLU A 240 8.19 21.55 -1.96
C GLU A 240 7.02 21.19 -2.87
N PRO A 241 6.64 22.07 -3.82
CA PRO A 241 5.64 21.72 -4.80
C PRO A 241 6.20 20.64 -5.74
N TRP A 242 5.32 19.73 -6.14
CA TRP A 242 5.61 18.66 -7.08
C TRP A 242 4.52 18.61 -8.15
N SER A 243 4.91 18.33 -9.38
CA SER A 243 3.98 18.15 -10.49
C SER A 243 4.45 17.03 -11.41
N GLU A 244 3.52 16.21 -11.85
CA GLU A 244 3.73 15.17 -12.84
C GLU A 244 2.68 15.29 -13.94
N ILE A 245 3.12 15.24 -15.18
CA ILE A 245 2.22 15.22 -16.34
C ILE A 245 2.04 13.75 -16.73
N LYS A 246 0.83 13.22 -16.56
CA LYS A 246 0.46 11.86 -17.00
C LYS A 246 -0.32 11.93 -18.30
N ASP A 247 0.26 11.36 -19.35
CA ASP A 247 -0.47 11.13 -20.60
C ASP A 247 -1.41 9.92 -20.43
N VAL A 248 -2.68 10.19 -20.23
CA VAL A 248 -3.72 9.15 -20.18
C VAL A 248 -4.32 9.00 -21.57
N ARG A 249 -3.91 7.97 -22.31
CA ARG A 249 -4.55 7.59 -23.58
C ARG A 249 -5.67 6.60 -23.30
N LEU A 250 -6.90 7.07 -23.43
CA LEU A 250 -8.09 6.21 -23.41
C LEU A 250 -8.34 5.70 -24.83
N THR A 251 -7.93 4.50 -25.14
CA THR A 251 -8.33 3.80 -26.37
C THR A 251 -9.63 3.05 -26.13
N LYS A 252 -10.63 3.33 -26.94
CA LYS A 252 -12.00 2.82 -26.81
C LYS A 252 -12.16 1.30 -27.00
N ASN A 253 -11.15 0.59 -27.50
CA ASN A 253 -11.27 -0.82 -27.93
C ASN A 253 -10.17 -1.77 -27.45
N SER A 254 -9.28 -1.35 -26.57
CA SER A 254 -8.38 -2.28 -25.90
C SER A 254 -8.08 -1.79 -24.49
N LEU A 255 -8.39 -2.59 -23.49
CA LEU A 255 -7.83 -2.43 -22.14
C LEU A 255 -6.34 -2.81 -22.15
N SER A 256 -5.56 -2.18 -23.04
CA SER A 256 -4.12 -2.27 -23.02
C SER A 256 -3.60 -1.05 -22.28
N VAL A 257 -3.27 -1.22 -21.01
CA VAL A 257 -2.45 -0.26 -20.29
C VAL A 257 -1.04 -0.37 -20.86
N GLY A 258 -0.68 0.60 -21.70
CA GLY A 258 0.70 0.71 -22.20
C GLY A 258 1.62 1.03 -21.02
N SER A 259 2.46 0.07 -20.66
CA SER A 259 3.60 0.27 -19.77
C SER A 259 4.57 1.23 -20.46
N GLY A 260 4.82 2.38 -19.82
CA GLY A 260 5.89 3.28 -20.22
C GLY A 260 7.24 2.55 -20.13
N SER A 261 8.05 2.68 -21.16
CA SER A 261 9.34 2.06 -21.30
C SER A 261 10.32 2.45 -20.17
N GLY A 262 10.51 1.54 -19.23
CA GLY A 262 11.64 1.46 -18.36
C GLY A 262 12.16 0.03 -18.44
N GLU A 263 13.31 -0.18 -19.10
CA GLU A 263 13.98 -1.47 -19.14
C GLU A 263 14.37 -1.90 -17.73
N SER A 264 13.73 -2.95 -17.20
CA SER A 264 14.38 -3.95 -16.33
C SER A 264 13.38 -5.03 -15.92
N GLY A 265 13.69 -6.30 -16.24
CA GLY A 265 13.17 -7.49 -15.56
C GLY A 265 11.77 -7.93 -16.00
N GLY A 266 11.70 -9.03 -16.74
CA GLY A 266 10.50 -9.62 -17.31
C GLY A 266 9.31 -9.80 -16.36
N THR A 267 8.46 -8.81 -16.28
CA THR A 267 7.16 -8.89 -15.64
C THR A 267 6.16 -9.49 -16.62
N LYS A 268 5.62 -10.64 -16.30
CA LYS A 268 4.58 -11.29 -17.11
C LYS A 268 3.27 -10.53 -16.94
N SER A 269 2.86 -9.84 -17.99
CA SER A 269 1.63 -9.05 -18.03
C SER A 269 0.38 -9.93 -18.05
N ALA A 270 -0.67 -9.58 -17.29
CA ALA A 270 -1.96 -10.24 -17.39
C ALA A 270 -2.67 -9.85 -18.69
N THR A 271 -3.34 -10.80 -19.31
CA THR A 271 -4.18 -10.58 -20.48
C THR A 271 -5.64 -10.72 -20.09
N ILE A 272 -6.45 -9.74 -20.48
CA ILE A 272 -7.90 -9.76 -20.34
C ILE A 272 -8.46 -9.74 -21.77
N SER A 273 -9.08 -10.83 -22.20
CA SER A 273 -9.67 -10.97 -23.53
C SER A 273 -11.17 -11.19 -23.43
N GLU A 274 -11.94 -10.45 -24.25
CA GLU A 274 -13.34 -10.76 -24.51
C GLU A 274 -13.41 -11.78 -25.64
N ASP A 275 -14.16 -12.87 -25.46
CA ASP A 275 -14.50 -13.80 -26.54
C ASP A 275 -15.56 -13.13 -27.45
N LYS A 276 -15.11 -12.45 -28.50
CA LYS A 276 -15.98 -12.01 -29.58
C LYS A 276 -16.11 -13.12 -30.61
N PRO A 277 -17.32 -13.42 -31.12
CA PRO A 277 -17.45 -14.20 -32.33
C PRO A 277 -16.81 -13.42 -33.50
N GLU A 278 -16.03 -14.11 -34.33
CA GLU A 278 -15.45 -13.54 -35.55
C GLU A 278 -16.54 -13.10 -36.52
N GLU A 279 -16.88 -11.84 -36.56
CA GLU A 279 -17.53 -11.21 -37.69
C GLU A 279 -16.47 -10.49 -38.52
N SER A 280 -16.26 -11.04 -39.71
CA SER A 280 -15.51 -10.41 -40.79
C SER A 280 -16.23 -9.17 -41.28
N GLY A 281 -15.83 -8.01 -40.84
CA GLY A 281 -16.31 -6.72 -41.29
C GLY A 281 -15.29 -5.63 -41.05
N GLU A 282 -14.86 -4.96 -42.14
CA GLU A 282 -13.97 -3.81 -42.11
C GLU A 282 -14.38 -2.80 -41.01
N ALA A 283 -13.44 -2.50 -40.14
CA ALA A 283 -13.62 -1.49 -39.12
C ALA A 283 -13.66 -0.09 -39.76
N PRO A 284 -14.65 0.74 -39.45
CA PRO A 284 -14.55 2.16 -39.76
C PRO A 284 -13.50 2.79 -38.89
N GLN A 285 -12.51 3.41 -39.54
CA GLN A 285 -11.59 4.35 -38.91
C GLN A 285 -12.43 5.55 -38.49
N ASP A 286 -12.67 5.69 -37.18
CA ASP A 286 -13.24 6.92 -36.66
C ASP A 286 -12.35 7.45 -35.53
N GLU A 287 -11.84 8.63 -35.84
CA GLU A 287 -11.00 9.47 -35.06
C GLU A 287 -11.70 9.95 -33.80
N SER A 288 -10.92 10.11 -32.80
CA SER A 288 -10.90 10.98 -31.61
C SER A 288 -10.70 10.21 -30.33
N ALA A 289 -9.47 9.72 -30.17
CA ALA A 289 -8.94 9.54 -28.83
C ALA A 289 -8.66 10.94 -28.27
N ALA A 290 -9.56 11.47 -27.45
CA ALA A 290 -9.25 12.66 -26.68
C ALA A 290 -8.11 12.31 -25.70
N ALA A 291 -6.92 12.77 -26.01
CA ALA A 291 -5.81 12.75 -25.08
C ALA A 291 -6.09 13.80 -24.02
N PHE A 292 -6.46 13.38 -22.83
CA PHE A 292 -6.51 14.28 -21.68
C PHE A 292 -5.13 14.25 -21.02
N THR A 293 -4.47 15.40 -20.99
CA THR A 293 -3.26 15.61 -20.22
C THR A 293 -3.69 16.04 -18.84
N ASP A 294 -3.76 15.12 -17.90
CA ASP A 294 -3.99 15.45 -16.49
C ASP A 294 -2.66 15.77 -15.82
N ALA A 295 -2.48 17.05 -15.54
CA ALA A 295 -1.38 17.52 -14.70
C ALA A 295 -1.75 17.30 -13.23
N VAL A 296 -1.11 16.35 -12.57
CA VAL A 296 -1.26 16.12 -11.14
C VAL A 296 -0.33 17.06 -10.39
N PHE A 297 -0.90 17.95 -9.59
CA PHE A 297 -0.16 18.85 -8.71
C PHE A 297 -0.18 18.32 -7.29
N GLY A 298 0.98 18.28 -6.67
CA GLY A 298 1.13 17.79 -5.32
C GLY A 298 2.27 18.44 -4.58
N ILE A 299 2.68 17.81 -3.51
CA ILE A 299 3.82 18.18 -2.68
C ILE A 299 4.76 17.01 -2.49
N SER A 300 6.05 17.30 -2.37
CA SER A 300 7.04 16.44 -1.75
C SER A 300 7.35 17.00 -0.37
N ALA A 301 7.24 16.20 0.68
CA ALA A 301 7.50 16.64 2.04
C ALA A 301 8.42 15.67 2.76
N LYS A 302 9.35 16.22 3.53
CA LYS A 302 10.26 15.51 4.42
C LYS A 302 9.95 15.90 5.87
N MET A 303 9.87 14.91 6.74
CA MET A 303 9.51 15.10 8.15
C MET A 303 10.27 14.17 9.06
N LEU A 304 10.28 14.45 10.36
CA LEU A 304 10.71 13.51 11.36
C LEU A 304 9.87 12.25 11.26
N PHE A 305 10.47 11.12 11.55
CA PHE A 305 9.86 9.81 11.35
C PHE A 305 8.47 9.69 11.98
N GLN A 306 7.53 9.15 11.20
CA GLN A 306 6.18 8.91 11.66
C GLN A 306 5.61 7.61 11.08
N HIS A 307 5.62 6.55 11.89
CA HIS A 307 5.16 5.22 11.51
C HIS A 307 3.68 5.14 11.11
N ARG A 308 2.88 6.18 11.37
CA ARG A 308 1.44 6.22 11.05
C ARG A 308 1.16 6.70 9.63
N ILE A 309 2.15 7.32 8.97
CA ILE A 309 1.98 7.88 7.63
C ILE A 309 2.30 6.83 6.60
N TYR A 310 1.31 6.56 5.74
CA TYR A 310 1.39 5.59 4.65
C TYR A 310 0.57 6.07 3.46
N THR A 311 0.66 5.34 2.36
CA THR A 311 -0.17 5.52 1.17
C THR A 311 -1.66 5.55 1.50
N GLY A 312 -2.36 6.53 0.98
CA GLY A 312 -3.78 6.76 1.18
C GLY A 312 -4.14 7.55 2.43
N TYR A 313 -3.19 7.81 3.34
CA TYR A 313 -3.44 8.66 4.51
C TYR A 313 -3.47 10.13 4.13
N THR A 314 -4.20 10.91 4.93
CA THR A 314 -4.29 12.36 4.77
C THR A 314 -3.35 13.05 5.74
N VAL A 315 -2.59 14.02 5.24
CA VAL A 315 -1.77 14.91 6.03
C VAL A 315 -2.27 16.35 5.86
N GLN A 316 -2.32 17.09 6.94
CA GLN A 316 -2.56 18.53 6.95
C GLN A 316 -1.21 19.22 7.01
N ILE A 317 -0.82 19.91 5.96
CA ILE A 317 0.43 20.68 5.93
C ILE A 317 0.14 22.11 6.37
N SER A 318 0.98 22.61 7.27
CA SER A 318 0.97 24.00 7.75
C SER A 318 2.38 24.56 7.69
N SER A 319 2.78 25.13 6.55
CA SER A 319 4.07 25.77 6.34
C SER A 319 3.88 27.25 5.93
N ARG A 320 4.99 27.99 5.82
CA ARG A 320 4.97 29.37 5.37
C ARG A 320 4.54 29.56 3.92
N THR A 321 4.77 28.57 3.08
CA THR A 321 4.57 28.62 1.63
C THR A 321 3.43 27.73 1.15
N ILE A 322 3.19 26.62 1.81
CA ILE A 322 2.21 25.61 1.41
C ILE A 322 1.35 25.25 2.61
N SER A 323 0.04 25.34 2.44
CA SER A 323 -0.93 24.92 3.45
C SER A 323 -2.10 24.22 2.80
N GLY A 324 -2.64 23.20 3.47
CA GLY A 324 -3.79 22.44 3.00
C GLY A 324 -3.73 20.96 3.34
N ARG A 325 -4.75 20.23 2.89
CA ARG A 325 -4.84 18.78 3.07
C ARG A 325 -4.31 18.08 1.83
N PHE A 326 -3.51 17.04 2.08
CA PHE A 326 -2.89 16.26 1.03
C PHE A 326 -3.03 14.77 1.35
N LYS A 327 -3.34 13.98 0.33
CA LYS A 327 -3.35 12.52 0.41
C LYS A 327 -2.00 11.98 -0.04
N VAL A 328 -1.40 11.16 0.78
CA VAL A 328 -0.13 10.49 0.51
C VAL A 328 -0.32 9.45 -0.60
N LEU A 329 0.48 9.54 -1.65
CA LEU A 329 0.52 8.58 -2.75
C LEU A 329 1.64 7.57 -2.56
N GLU A 330 2.83 8.05 -2.25
CA GLU A 330 4.03 7.27 -2.07
C GLU A 330 4.95 7.93 -1.05
N GLY A 331 5.88 7.19 -0.56
CA GLY A 331 6.88 7.71 0.35
C GLY A 331 7.88 6.65 0.79
N LYS A 332 8.70 7.05 1.74
CA LYS A 332 9.75 6.21 2.29
C LYS A 332 10.00 6.54 3.75
N HIS A 333 10.15 5.51 4.55
CA HIS A 333 10.68 5.60 5.90
C HIS A 333 12.15 5.24 5.89
N THR A 334 12.99 6.09 6.43
CA THR A 334 14.45 5.88 6.48
C THR A 334 14.95 6.07 7.91
N LYS A 335 15.81 5.17 8.35
CA LYS A 335 16.65 5.33 9.52
C LYS A 335 18.07 4.92 9.15
N ASP A 336 19.01 5.83 9.39
CA ASP A 336 20.44 5.63 9.30
C ASP A 336 21.13 6.21 10.54
N ASP A 337 22.44 6.41 10.51
CA ASP A 337 23.22 6.97 11.61
C ASP A 337 22.82 8.39 11.96
N ASP A 338 22.49 9.19 10.94
CA ASP A 338 22.29 10.63 11.06
C ASP A 338 20.83 11.01 11.26
N GLN A 339 19.89 10.23 10.74
CA GLN A 339 18.48 10.62 10.65
C GLN A 339 17.50 9.47 10.83
N MET A 340 16.34 9.81 11.31
CA MET A 340 15.17 8.95 11.31
C MET A 340 14.00 9.79 10.79
N ILE A 341 13.61 9.56 9.54
CA ILE A 341 12.71 10.43 8.78
C ILE A 341 11.64 9.66 8.00
N THR A 342 10.61 10.40 7.61
CA THR A 342 9.62 9.99 6.62
C THR A 342 9.60 11.01 5.49
N GLU A 343 9.70 10.53 4.26
CA GLU A 343 9.55 11.33 3.04
C GLU A 343 8.27 10.89 2.33
N ILE A 344 7.50 11.83 1.83
CA ILE A 344 6.23 11.55 1.13
C ILE A 344 6.09 12.37 -0.14
N LYS A 345 5.37 11.82 -1.14
CA LYS A 345 4.72 12.59 -2.19
C LYS A 345 3.20 12.49 -2.01
N ALA A 346 2.53 13.60 -2.09
CA ALA A 346 1.12 13.69 -1.79
C ALA A 346 0.41 14.66 -2.74
N ILE A 347 -0.84 14.37 -3.06
CA ILE A 347 -1.70 15.24 -3.89
C ILE A 347 -2.69 16.01 -3.01
N ARG A 348 -3.07 17.19 -3.49
CA ARG A 348 -4.07 18.00 -2.80
C ARG A 348 -5.43 17.32 -2.84
N VAL A 349 -6.10 17.26 -1.71
CA VAL A 349 -7.50 16.83 -1.60
C VAL A 349 -8.35 18.02 -1.21
N GLU A 350 -9.47 18.18 -1.92
CA GLU A 350 -10.46 19.16 -1.54
C GLU A 350 -11.15 18.73 -0.24
N GLY A 351 -11.15 19.60 0.73
CA GLY A 351 -11.73 19.35 2.06
C GLY A 351 -13.17 19.80 2.15
#